data_339e282bcdb3e06f0f8396375b906a79
#
_entry.id   339e282bcdb3e06f0f8396375b906a79
#
_cell.length_a   1.000
_cell.length_b   1.000
_cell.length_c   1.000
_cell.angle_alpha   90.00
_cell.angle_beta   90.00
_cell.angle_gamma   90.00
#
_symmetry.space_group_name_H-M   'P 1'
#
loop_
_entity.id
_entity.type
_entity.pdbx_description
1 polymer ?
#
loop_
_entity_poly.entity_id
_entity_poly.type
_entity_poly.pdbx_seq_one_letter_code
_entity_poly.pdbx_strand_id
1 'polypeptide(L)'
;MKFDETYFTAMAAYEDALLLLRSPSNATREIACQDPEWAWKYAYYIDKCPRDDTREASCKESYWALAYAGRVDNQPRDDTREAACKDSLCAYDYALWVDKYPMEITREGACKDPEWAYA
;
A
#
# COMPACT_ATOMS: atom_id res chain seq x y z
N MET A 1 -14.73 10.57 6.93
CA MET A 1 -14.04 9.83 7.99
C MET A 1 -13.52 8.50 7.43
N LYS A 2 -12.34 8.10 7.86
CA LYS A 2 -11.68 6.93 7.31
C LYS A 2 -12.40 5.61 7.63
N PHE A 3 -13.01 5.52 8.81
CA PHE A 3 -13.63 4.27 9.27
C PHE A 3 -15.13 4.29 8.99
N ASP A 4 -15.48 4.24 7.71
CA ASP A 4 -16.87 4.20 7.27
C ASP A 4 -17.30 2.74 7.02
N GLU A 5 -18.49 2.59 6.45
CA GLU A 5 -19.06 1.27 6.15
C GLU A 5 -18.15 0.46 5.20
N THR A 6 -17.57 1.12 4.19
CA THR A 6 -16.68 0.46 3.24
C THR A 6 -15.46 -0.13 3.94
N TYR A 7 -14.89 0.64 4.89
CA TYR A 7 -13.74 0.16 5.67
C TYR A 7 -14.10 -1.12 6.42
N PHE A 8 -15.23 -1.13 7.13
CA PHE A 8 -15.61 -2.30 7.92
C PHE A 8 -16.05 -3.47 7.06
N THR A 9 -16.64 -3.23 5.90
CA THR A 9 -16.98 -4.30 4.95
C THR A 9 -15.71 -4.98 4.41
N ALA A 10 -14.70 -4.18 4.07
CA ALA A 10 -13.42 -4.72 3.62
C ALA A 10 -12.72 -5.49 4.72
N MET A 11 -12.75 -4.98 5.95
CA MET A 11 -12.20 -5.66 7.11
C MET A 11 -12.86 -7.02 7.32
N ALA A 12 -14.20 -7.08 7.25
CA ALA A 12 -14.94 -8.32 7.44
C ALA A 12 -14.57 -9.36 6.39
N ALA A 13 -14.40 -8.95 5.14
CA ALA A 13 -13.98 -9.88 4.08
C ALA A 13 -12.58 -10.44 4.36
N TYR A 14 -11.67 -9.60 4.81
CA TYR A 14 -10.34 -10.03 5.21
C TYR A 14 -10.41 -11.06 6.35
N GLU A 15 -11.20 -10.76 7.39
CA GLU A 15 -11.34 -11.66 8.52
C GLU A 15 -11.98 -13.00 8.13
N ASP A 16 -12.96 -12.97 7.22
CA ASP A 16 -13.57 -14.20 6.72
C ASP A 16 -12.53 -15.08 6.03
N ALA A 17 -11.70 -14.49 5.18
CA ALA A 17 -10.67 -15.24 4.48
C ALA A 17 -9.63 -15.80 5.46
N LEU A 18 -9.28 -15.01 6.46
CA LEU A 18 -8.24 -15.38 7.42
C LEU A 18 -8.72 -16.44 8.42
N LEU A 19 -9.91 -16.25 8.98
CA LEU A 19 -10.39 -17.03 10.12
C LEU A 19 -11.34 -18.15 9.76
N LEU A 20 -12.20 -17.96 8.76
CA LEU A 20 -13.19 -18.94 8.37
C LEU A 20 -12.72 -19.81 7.22
N LEU A 21 -12.35 -19.18 6.12
CA LEU A 21 -11.94 -19.91 4.91
C LEU A 21 -10.50 -20.41 4.98
N ARG A 22 -9.67 -19.67 5.70
CA ARG A 22 -8.23 -19.93 5.86
C ARG A 22 -7.51 -20.10 4.52
N SER A 23 -8.01 -19.40 3.52
CA SER A 23 -7.43 -19.42 2.18
C SER A 23 -7.87 -18.20 1.40
N PRO A 24 -7.07 -17.78 0.42
CA PRO A 24 -7.46 -16.67 -0.43
C PRO A 24 -8.60 -17.05 -1.35
N SER A 25 -9.45 -16.09 -1.67
CA SER A 25 -10.51 -16.26 -2.66
C SER A 25 -10.71 -14.95 -3.41
N ASN A 26 -11.14 -15.05 -4.65
CA ASN A 26 -11.41 -13.85 -5.45
C ASN A 26 -12.52 -13.01 -4.84
N ALA A 27 -13.55 -13.65 -4.29
CA ALA A 27 -14.69 -12.96 -3.69
C ALA A 27 -14.28 -12.10 -2.50
N THR A 28 -13.55 -12.66 -1.54
CA THR A 28 -13.13 -11.91 -0.36
C THR A 28 -12.07 -10.87 -0.69
N ARG A 29 -11.17 -11.18 -1.64
CA ARG A 29 -10.14 -10.23 -2.06
C ARG A 29 -10.75 -9.00 -2.72
N GLU A 30 -11.73 -9.22 -3.60
CA GLU A 30 -12.40 -8.13 -4.28
C GLU A 30 -13.04 -7.16 -3.30
N ILE A 31 -13.66 -7.67 -2.25
CA ILE A 31 -14.26 -6.84 -1.22
C ILE A 31 -13.19 -6.12 -0.39
N ALA A 32 -12.14 -6.82 0.00
CA ALA A 32 -11.03 -6.22 0.74
C ALA A 32 -10.38 -5.09 -0.05
N CYS A 33 -10.32 -5.22 -1.37
CA CYS A 33 -9.72 -4.21 -2.26
C CYS A 33 -10.52 -2.91 -2.36
N GLN A 34 -11.68 -2.81 -1.70
CA GLN A 34 -12.41 -1.55 -1.62
C GLN A 34 -11.78 -0.57 -0.63
N ASP A 35 -10.80 -1.02 0.14
CA ASP A 35 -10.08 -0.18 1.10
C ASP A 35 -8.58 -0.44 1.00
N PRO A 36 -7.73 0.61 0.96
CA PRO A 36 -6.28 0.44 0.80
C PRO A 36 -5.62 -0.37 1.90
N GLU A 37 -6.01 -0.15 3.15
CA GLU A 37 -5.42 -0.87 4.28
C GLU A 37 -5.72 -2.37 4.21
N TRP A 38 -6.98 -2.73 3.96
CA TRP A 38 -7.38 -4.12 3.95
C TRP A 38 -6.92 -4.85 2.71
N ALA A 39 -6.74 -4.13 1.60
CA ALA A 39 -6.09 -4.68 0.41
C ALA A 39 -4.65 -5.09 0.72
N TRP A 40 -3.89 -4.21 1.40
CA TRP A 40 -2.53 -4.50 1.79
C TRP A 40 -2.45 -5.69 2.75
N LYS A 41 -3.31 -5.70 3.76
CA LYS A 41 -3.33 -6.81 4.73
C LYS A 41 -3.69 -8.12 4.06
N TYR A 42 -4.61 -8.09 3.11
CA TYR A 42 -4.98 -9.28 2.35
C TYR A 42 -3.79 -9.83 1.57
N ALA A 43 -3.07 -8.94 0.88
CA ALA A 43 -1.89 -9.33 0.12
C ALA A 43 -0.79 -9.90 1.01
N TYR A 44 -0.57 -9.27 2.15
CA TYR A 44 0.54 -9.64 3.02
C TYR A 44 0.27 -10.90 3.84
N TYR A 45 -0.92 -11.01 4.42
CA TYR A 45 -1.23 -12.09 5.37
C TYR A 45 -1.93 -13.29 4.73
N ILE A 46 -2.67 -13.09 3.64
CA ILE A 46 -3.49 -14.14 3.05
C ILE A 46 -2.93 -14.63 1.72
N ASP A 47 -2.79 -13.76 0.72
CA ASP A 47 -2.20 -14.13 -0.57
C ASP A 47 -0.71 -14.46 -0.45
N LYS A 48 -0.03 -13.72 0.40
CA LYS A 48 1.42 -13.84 0.63
C LYS A 48 2.24 -13.67 -0.65
N CYS A 49 1.71 -12.92 -1.59
CA CYS A 49 2.37 -12.62 -2.85
C CYS A 49 1.78 -11.35 -3.45
N PRO A 50 2.56 -10.62 -4.28
CA PRO A 50 2.03 -9.43 -4.93
C PRO A 50 1.00 -9.77 -6.00
N ARG A 51 -0.01 -8.91 -6.13
CA ARG A 51 -1.02 -8.99 -7.17
C ARG A 51 -1.37 -7.58 -7.62
N ASP A 52 -1.75 -7.45 -8.87
CA ASP A 52 -2.10 -6.14 -9.42
C ASP A 52 -3.33 -5.53 -8.74
N ASP A 53 -4.34 -6.35 -8.41
CA ASP A 53 -5.58 -5.86 -7.79
C ASP A 53 -5.35 -5.29 -6.39
N THR A 54 -4.62 -6.01 -5.52
CA THR A 54 -4.34 -5.53 -4.17
C THR A 54 -3.36 -4.35 -4.20
N ARG A 55 -2.41 -4.35 -5.14
CA ARG A 55 -1.47 -3.24 -5.28
C ARG A 55 -2.19 -1.97 -5.71
N GLU A 56 -3.05 -2.06 -6.71
CA GLU A 56 -3.81 -0.92 -7.19
C GLU A 56 -4.66 -0.31 -6.09
N ALA A 57 -5.33 -1.16 -5.31
CA ALA A 57 -6.15 -0.70 -4.20
C ALA A 57 -5.31 -0.01 -3.12
N SER A 58 -4.15 -0.59 -2.79
CA SER A 58 -3.25 -0.02 -1.77
C SER A 58 -2.68 1.32 -2.22
N CYS A 59 -2.46 1.50 -3.52
CA CYS A 59 -1.92 2.73 -4.07
C CYS A 59 -2.87 3.93 -3.99
N LYS A 60 -4.08 3.76 -3.53
CA LYS A 60 -5.00 4.88 -3.32
C LYS A 60 -4.61 5.75 -2.14
N GLU A 61 -3.75 5.27 -1.25
CA GLU A 61 -3.19 6.07 -0.16
C GLU A 61 -1.68 5.89 -0.14
N SER A 62 -0.97 7.01 0.07
CA SER A 62 0.49 7.03 0.02
C SER A 62 1.14 6.06 1.01
N TYR A 63 0.62 6.01 2.23
CA TYR A 63 1.17 5.13 3.25
C TYR A 63 1.08 3.65 2.85
N TRP A 64 -0.08 3.24 2.33
CA TRP A 64 -0.28 1.83 1.97
C TRP A 64 0.44 1.46 0.69
N ALA A 65 0.66 2.42 -0.22
CA ALA A 65 1.51 2.22 -1.39
C ALA A 65 2.95 1.94 -0.96
N LEU A 66 3.44 2.74 -0.02
CA LEU A 66 4.79 2.55 0.56
C LEU A 66 4.90 1.18 1.22
N ALA A 67 3.92 0.81 2.05
CA ALA A 67 3.91 -0.47 2.73
C ALA A 67 3.87 -1.64 1.74
N TYR A 68 3.10 -1.49 0.65
CA TYR A 68 3.01 -2.53 -0.36
C TYR A 68 4.35 -2.75 -1.05
N ALA A 69 5.00 -1.67 -1.44
CA ALA A 69 6.31 -1.75 -2.09
C ALA A 69 7.36 -2.38 -1.19
N GLY A 70 7.35 -2.01 0.09
CA GLY A 70 8.38 -2.47 1.02
C GLY A 70 8.17 -3.89 1.56
N ARG A 71 6.92 -4.31 1.70
CA ARG A 71 6.61 -5.57 2.39
C ARG A 71 5.97 -6.64 1.52
N VAL A 72 5.31 -6.25 0.43
CA VAL A 72 4.67 -7.23 -0.46
C VAL A 72 5.49 -7.40 -1.73
N ASP A 73 5.73 -6.32 -2.49
CA ASP A 73 6.56 -6.38 -3.69
C ASP A 73 8.03 -6.63 -3.37
N ASN A 74 8.50 -6.07 -2.27
CA ASN A 74 9.92 -6.11 -1.86
C ASN A 74 10.85 -5.56 -2.93
N GLN A 75 10.37 -4.61 -3.71
CA GLN A 75 11.14 -3.96 -4.76
C GLN A 75 10.46 -2.67 -5.19
N PRO A 76 11.22 -1.72 -5.75
CA PRO A 76 10.62 -0.48 -6.24
C PRO A 76 9.82 -0.72 -7.50
N ARG A 77 8.74 0.06 -7.66
CA ARG A 77 7.91 0.08 -8.86
C ARG A 77 7.45 1.52 -9.08
N ASP A 78 7.22 1.85 -10.34
CA ASP A 78 6.78 3.20 -10.68
C ASP A 78 5.40 3.53 -10.10
N ASP A 79 4.48 2.57 -10.09
CA ASP A 79 3.13 2.80 -9.57
C ASP A 79 3.11 3.06 -8.07
N THR A 80 3.81 2.27 -7.27
CA THR A 80 3.87 2.47 -5.82
C THR A 80 4.67 3.72 -5.47
N ARG A 81 5.74 4.01 -6.23
CA ARG A 81 6.54 5.21 -6.02
C ARG A 81 5.72 6.48 -6.27
N GLU A 82 4.99 6.49 -7.38
CA GLU A 82 4.15 7.64 -7.72
C GLU A 82 3.09 7.89 -6.64
N ALA A 83 2.45 6.84 -6.17
CA ALA A 83 1.44 6.96 -5.11
C ALA A 83 2.05 7.43 -3.79
N ALA A 84 3.20 6.88 -3.41
CA ALA A 84 3.89 7.28 -2.16
C ALA A 84 4.34 8.73 -2.22
N CYS A 85 4.76 9.20 -3.39
CA CYS A 85 5.30 10.56 -3.54
C CYS A 85 4.25 11.66 -3.42
N LYS A 86 2.99 11.33 -3.26
CA LYS A 86 1.94 12.32 -2.99
C LYS A 86 2.01 12.86 -1.56
N ASP A 87 2.75 12.20 -0.69
CA ASP A 87 2.99 12.61 0.68
C ASP A 87 4.49 12.75 0.92
N SER A 88 4.91 13.85 1.53
CA SER A 88 6.34 14.15 1.72
C SER A 88 7.09 13.10 2.52
N LEU A 89 6.50 12.66 3.63
CA LEU A 89 7.13 11.65 4.47
C LEU A 89 7.22 10.31 3.77
N CYS A 90 6.16 9.92 3.07
CA CYS A 90 6.15 8.67 2.33
C CYS A 90 7.15 8.70 1.17
N ALA A 91 7.32 9.86 0.51
CA ALA A 91 8.33 10.01 -0.53
C ALA A 91 9.74 9.82 0.03
N TYR A 92 10.01 10.43 1.17
CA TYR A 92 11.30 10.27 1.86
C TYR A 92 11.56 8.81 2.21
N ASP A 93 10.57 8.16 2.84
CA ASP A 93 10.71 6.76 3.25
C ASP A 93 10.84 5.84 2.05
N TYR A 94 10.15 6.12 0.95
CA TYR A 94 10.27 5.32 -0.26
C TYR A 94 11.68 5.37 -0.82
N ALA A 95 12.27 6.56 -0.88
CA ALA A 95 13.64 6.71 -1.35
C ALA A 95 14.63 5.96 -0.46
N LEU A 96 14.42 6.04 0.85
CA LEU A 96 15.33 5.46 1.82
C LEU A 96 15.20 3.94 1.94
N TRP A 97 13.97 3.42 2.01
CA TRP A 97 13.72 2.03 2.34
C TRP A 97 13.39 1.13 1.15
N VAL A 98 12.83 1.68 0.08
CA VAL A 98 12.42 0.90 -1.09
C VAL A 98 13.43 1.07 -2.22
N ASP A 99 13.62 2.29 -2.72
CA ASP A 99 14.60 2.56 -3.79
C ASP A 99 16.04 2.42 -3.29
N LYS A 100 16.25 2.75 -2.02
CA LYS A 100 17.57 2.74 -1.35
C LYS A 100 18.54 3.77 -1.93
N TYR A 101 18.05 4.69 -2.74
CA TYR A 101 18.76 5.86 -3.22
C TYR A 101 17.73 6.87 -3.74
N PRO A 102 18.02 8.16 -3.67
CA PRO A 102 17.05 9.17 -4.08
C PRO A 102 16.86 9.16 -5.59
N MET A 103 15.61 9.24 -6.02
CA MET A 103 15.24 9.41 -7.42
C MET A 103 14.56 10.77 -7.57
N GLU A 104 14.54 11.28 -8.80
CA GLU A 104 13.97 12.59 -9.05
C GLU A 104 12.54 12.74 -8.52
N ILE A 105 11.69 11.76 -8.80
CA ILE A 105 10.29 11.82 -8.39
C ILE A 105 10.12 11.75 -6.86
N THR A 106 10.92 10.93 -6.18
CA THR A 106 10.87 10.86 -4.71
C THR A 106 11.42 12.11 -4.08
N ARG A 107 12.45 12.71 -4.70
CA ARG A 107 13.01 13.98 -4.24
C ARG A 107 12.01 15.10 -4.38
N GLU A 108 11.29 15.16 -5.48
CA GLU A 108 10.25 16.15 -5.70
C GLU A 108 9.12 16.02 -4.67
N GLY A 109 8.70 14.78 -4.36
CA GLY A 109 7.70 14.54 -3.33
C GLY A 109 8.17 15.00 -1.95
N ALA A 110 9.40 14.66 -1.59
CA ALA A 110 9.98 15.05 -0.31
C ALA A 110 10.12 16.57 -0.18
N CYS A 111 10.42 17.26 -1.28
CA CYS A 111 10.59 18.71 -1.26
C CYS A 111 9.31 19.50 -1.04
N LYS A 112 8.16 18.86 -1.00
CA LYS A 112 6.90 19.51 -0.61
C LYS A 112 6.94 19.93 0.85
N ASP A 113 7.84 19.33 1.64
CA ASP A 113 8.08 19.70 3.02
C ASP A 113 9.59 19.91 3.17
N PRO A 114 10.05 21.15 3.49
CA PRO A 114 11.49 21.43 3.60
C PRO A 114 12.23 20.52 4.57
N GLU A 115 11.56 19.97 5.55
CA GLU A 115 12.16 19.07 6.53
C GLU A 115 12.71 17.80 5.88
N TRP A 116 12.14 17.39 4.76
CA TRP A 116 12.52 16.17 4.06
C TRP A 116 13.34 16.41 2.79
N ALA A 117 13.67 17.66 2.50
CA ALA A 117 14.31 18.04 1.23
C ALA A 117 15.70 17.44 1.05
N TYR A 118 16.35 17.02 2.12
CA TYR A 118 17.70 16.48 2.07
C TYR A 118 17.76 14.95 2.06
N ALA A 119 16.62 14.32 1.93
CA ALA A 119 16.53 12.85 1.86
C ALA A 119 16.91 12.24 0.49
#